data_193fee3b858fc4998557b2a6637b0f9b
#
_entry.id   193fee3b858fc4998557b2a6637b0f9b
#
_cell.length_a   1.000
_cell.length_b   1.000
_cell.length_c   1.000
_cell.angle_alpha   90.00
_cell.angle_beta   90.00
_cell.angle_gamma   90.00
#
_symmetry.space_group_name_H-M   'P 1'
#
loop_
_entity.id
_entity.type
_entity.pdbx_description
1 polymer ?
#
loop_
_entity_poly.entity_id
_entity_poly.type
_entity_poly.pdbx_seq_one_letter_code
_entity_poly.pdbx_strand_id
1 'polypeptide(L)' 'MTMSKEMERLKSIIRFNKALINVYDHMNYISKSIKYDKKIEEYQNRLSELYEKVQELKVIEK' A
#
# COMPACT_ATOMS: atom_id res chain seq x y z
N MET A 1 -19.30 11.63 -19.47
CA MET A 1 -17.92 12.08 -19.73
C MET A 1 -16.95 10.98 -19.29
N THR A 2 -16.08 10.56 -20.17
CA THR A 2 -15.10 9.52 -19.84
C THR A 2 -13.91 10.13 -19.13
N MET A 3 -13.43 9.43 -18.11
CA MET A 3 -12.21 9.83 -17.43
C MET A 3 -11.02 9.65 -18.38
N SER A 4 -10.01 10.51 -18.24
CA SER A 4 -8.80 10.37 -19.03
C SER A 4 -8.13 9.04 -18.69
N LYS A 5 -7.35 8.52 -19.64
CA LYS A 5 -6.59 7.29 -19.42
C LYS A 5 -5.60 7.44 -18.26
N GLU A 6 -5.06 8.65 -18.10
CA GLU A 6 -4.14 8.94 -17.00
C GLU A 6 -4.81 8.82 -15.65
N MET A 7 -6.05 9.32 -15.54
CA MET A 7 -6.81 9.21 -14.29
C MET A 7 -7.18 7.78 -13.98
N GLU A 8 -7.57 7.01 -14.99
CA GLU A 8 -7.88 5.59 -14.82
C GLU A 8 -6.66 4.81 -14.37
N ARG A 9 -5.49 5.10 -14.98
CA ARG A 9 -4.23 4.47 -14.60
C ARG A 9 -3.88 4.79 -13.17
N LEU A 10 -4.01 6.07 -12.79
CA LEU A 10 -3.72 6.52 -11.44
C LEU A 10 -4.58 5.81 -10.41
N LYS A 11 -5.89 5.70 -10.68
CA LYS A 11 -6.81 5.00 -9.80
C LYS A 11 -6.48 3.53 -9.67
N SER A 12 -6.04 2.90 -10.77
CA SER A 12 -5.60 1.50 -10.74
C SER A 12 -4.35 1.32 -9.89
N ILE A 13 -3.40 2.24 -10.00
CA ILE A 13 -2.17 2.21 -9.18
C ILE A 13 -2.51 2.36 -7.71
N ILE A 14 -3.41 3.29 -7.37
CA ILE A 14 -3.85 3.48 -5.99
C ILE A 14 -4.50 2.20 -5.46
N ARG A 15 -5.38 1.59 -6.23
CA ARG A 15 -6.06 0.35 -5.85
C ARG A 15 -5.07 -0.78 -5.62
N PHE A 16 -4.09 -0.91 -6.51
CA PHE A 16 -3.04 -1.92 -6.39
C PHE A 16 -2.23 -1.73 -5.10
N ASN A 17 -1.83 -0.49 -4.82
CA ASN A 17 -1.07 -0.20 -3.60
C ASN A 17 -1.88 -0.46 -2.33
N LYS A 18 -3.17 -0.15 -2.36
CA LYS A 18 -4.06 -0.45 -1.23
C LYS A 18 -4.19 -1.95 -0.99
N ALA A 19 -4.25 -2.74 -2.07
CA ALA A 19 -4.28 -4.20 -1.96
C ALA A 19 -2.98 -4.73 -1.34
N LEU A 20 -1.84 -4.18 -1.75
CA LEU A 20 -0.54 -4.53 -1.16
C LEU A 20 -0.49 -4.20 0.33
N ILE A 21 -1.04 -3.05 0.72
CA ILE A 21 -1.12 -2.67 2.13
C ILE A 21 -1.87 -3.73 2.93
N ASN A 22 -3.00 -4.20 2.42
CA ASN A 22 -3.78 -5.24 3.09
C ASN A 22 -2.98 -6.53 3.24
N VAL A 23 -2.26 -6.93 2.20
CA VAL A 23 -1.43 -8.14 2.23
C VAL A 23 -0.32 -8.01 3.26
N TYR A 24 0.44 -6.93 3.22
CA TYR A 24 1.55 -6.72 4.16
C TYR A 24 1.08 -6.54 5.58
N ASP A 25 -0.07 -5.90 5.77
CA ASP A 25 -0.66 -5.73 7.10
C ASP A 25 -1.00 -7.09 7.71
N HIS A 26 -1.58 -7.98 6.91
CA HIS A 26 -1.89 -9.34 7.34
C HIS A 26 -0.64 -10.13 7.65
N MET A 27 0.39 -10.04 6.81
CA MET A 27 1.67 -10.72 7.03
C MET A 27 2.37 -10.18 8.28
N ASN A 28 2.26 -8.87 8.51
CA ASN A 28 2.80 -8.26 9.72
C ASN A 28 2.10 -8.80 10.98
N TYR A 29 0.79 -8.92 10.92
CA TYR A 29 0.00 -9.50 12.02
C TYR A 29 0.45 -10.92 12.33
N ILE A 30 0.59 -11.76 11.32
CA ILE A 30 1.05 -13.13 11.49
C ILE A 30 2.46 -13.15 12.09
N SER A 31 3.36 -12.30 11.58
CA SER A 31 4.74 -12.21 12.07
C SER A 31 4.78 -11.83 13.55
N LYS A 32 3.91 -10.92 13.99
CA LYS A 32 3.80 -10.54 15.40
C LYS A 32 3.33 -11.72 16.25
N SER A 33 2.38 -12.50 15.72
CA SER A 33 1.85 -13.67 16.43
C SER A 33 2.92 -14.72 16.68
N ILE A 34 3.85 -14.91 15.76
CA ILE A 34 4.95 -15.88 15.88
C ILE A 34 6.24 -15.24 16.38
N LYS A 35 6.22 -13.94 16.69
CA LYS A 35 7.36 -13.19 17.22
C LYS A 35 8.59 -13.22 16.31
N TYR A 36 8.36 -13.07 15.01
CA TYR A 36 9.44 -13.05 14.02
C TYR A 36 9.89 -11.60 13.79
N ASP A 37 10.76 -11.12 14.67
CA ASP A 37 11.15 -9.69 14.73
C ASP A 37 11.68 -9.11 13.43
N LYS A 38 12.50 -9.86 12.70
CA LYS A 38 13.06 -9.38 11.44
C LYS A 38 11.96 -9.12 10.39
N LYS A 39 10.97 -10.01 10.34
CA LYS A 39 9.86 -9.87 9.40
C LYS A 39 8.92 -8.75 9.82
N ILE A 40 8.71 -8.57 11.11
CA ILE A 40 7.90 -7.47 11.62
C ILE A 40 8.49 -6.13 11.17
N GLU A 41 9.79 -5.95 11.37
CA GLU A 41 10.47 -4.72 10.96
C GLU A 41 10.38 -4.51 9.45
N GLU A 42 10.65 -5.55 8.67
CA GLU A 42 10.60 -5.51 7.22
C GLU A 42 9.21 -5.11 6.71
N TYR A 43 8.17 -5.74 7.23
CA TYR A 43 6.80 -5.44 6.82
C TYR A 43 6.33 -4.07 7.26
N GLN A 44 6.73 -3.63 8.46
CA GLN A 44 6.39 -2.29 8.93
C GLN A 44 7.04 -1.20 8.06
N ASN A 45 8.29 -1.40 7.67
CA ASN A 45 8.96 -0.47 6.76
C ASN A 45 8.27 -0.43 5.40
N ARG A 46 7.89 -1.59 4.88
CA ARG A 46 7.19 -1.67 3.60
C ARG A 46 5.82 -0.99 3.66
N LEU A 47 5.09 -1.20 4.77
CA LEU A 47 3.80 -0.56 4.97
C LEU A 47 3.92 0.96 4.98
N SER A 48 4.93 1.50 5.66
CA SER A 48 5.17 2.95 5.70
C SER A 48 5.39 3.49 4.28
N GLU A 49 6.20 2.82 3.47
CA GLU A 49 6.44 3.21 2.09
C GLU A 49 5.16 3.20 1.26
N LEU A 50 4.35 2.16 1.44
CA LEU A 50 3.10 2.02 0.70
C LEU A 50 2.08 3.10 1.09
N TYR A 51 1.97 3.42 2.37
CA TYR A 51 1.08 4.49 2.83
C TYR A 51 1.49 5.84 2.26
N GLU A 52 2.78 6.13 2.26
CA GLU A 52 3.30 7.37 1.68
C GLU A 52 2.98 7.43 0.18
N LYS A 53 3.17 6.32 -0.53
CA LYS A 53 2.90 6.25 -1.95
C LYS A 53 1.43 6.52 -2.25
N VAL A 54 0.53 5.93 -1.49
CA VAL A 54 -0.91 6.13 -1.67
C VAL A 54 -1.27 7.60 -1.43
N GLN A 55 -0.70 8.23 -0.40
CA GLN A 55 -0.96 9.65 -0.11
C GLN A 55 -0.50 10.55 -1.25
N GLU A 56 0.70 10.31 -1.78
CA GLU A 56 1.22 11.06 -2.92
C GLU A 56 0.29 10.94 -4.14
N LEU A 57 -0.15 9.73 -4.43
CA LEU A 57 -1.02 9.47 -5.57
C LEU A 57 -2.39 10.12 -5.40
N LYS A 58 -2.93 10.15 -4.19
CA LYS A 58 -4.20 10.81 -3.90
C LYS A 58 -4.12 12.31 -4.12
N VAL A 59 -3.00 12.92 -3.76
CA VAL A 59 -2.78 14.36 -4.01
C VAL A 59 -2.80 14.64 -5.49
N ILE A 60 -2.15 13.81 -6.29
CA ILE A 60 -2.12 13.96 -7.76
C ILE A 60 -3.52 13.75 -8.35
N GLU A 61 -4.28 12.80 -7.79
CA GLU A 61 -5.63 12.49 -8.26
C GLU A 61 -6.57 13.69 -8.20
N LYS A 62 -6.40 14.56 -7.22
CA LYS A 62 -7.20 15.77 -7.11
C LYS A 62 -6.83 16.77 -8.19
#